data_60e23d799a2b3a1ce4356a37b0ad3e14
#
_entry.id   60e23d799a2b3a1ce4356a37b0ad3e14
#
_cell.length_a   1.000
_cell.length_b   1.000
_cell.length_c   1.000
_cell.angle_alpha   90.00
_cell.angle_beta   90.00
_cell.angle_gamma   90.00
#
_symmetry.space_group_name_H-M   'P 1'
#
loop_
_entity.id
_entity.type
_entity.pdbx_description
1 polymer ?
#
loop_
_entity_poly.entity_id
_entity_poly.type
_entity_poly.pdbx_seq_one_letter_code
_entity_poly.pdbx_strand_id
1 'polypeptide(L)'
;MKLELITLDGVKVDNEVYEVLIPTPDGVIAIMPGHERIVTLAVNGVISIRHRKNDADDQMEHFATYGGMVTVSPTSIRILVDEADTADDIIEEEARAALDRATKLRESVKDLAELEKAKAEIDRHAVRLKVAGLRRRRR
;
A
#
# COMPACT_ATOMS: atom_id res chain seq x y z
N MET A 1 -3.99 0.49 -19.52
CA MET A 1 -3.01 -0.45 -18.94
C MET A 1 -3.75 -1.31 -17.91
N LYS A 2 -3.57 -2.60 -17.99
CA LYS A 2 -4.25 -3.52 -17.07
C LYS A 2 -3.50 -3.64 -15.74
N LEU A 3 -4.21 -3.47 -14.63
CA LEU A 3 -3.67 -3.68 -13.29
C LEU A 3 -4.31 -4.90 -12.64
N GLU A 4 -3.46 -5.79 -12.14
CA GLU A 4 -3.86 -6.89 -11.26
C GLU A 4 -3.19 -6.68 -9.90
N LEU A 5 -3.98 -6.39 -8.86
CA LEU A 5 -3.53 -6.34 -7.48
C LEU A 5 -4.07 -7.58 -6.76
N ILE A 6 -3.16 -8.48 -6.40
CA ILE A 6 -3.49 -9.82 -5.90
C ILE A 6 -2.93 -9.96 -4.48
N THR A 7 -3.77 -10.45 -3.58
CA THR A 7 -3.39 -10.75 -2.20
C THR A 7 -3.57 -12.23 -1.90
N LEU A 8 -3.17 -12.67 -0.72
CA LEU A 8 -3.42 -14.04 -0.26
C LEU A 8 -4.92 -14.37 -0.18
N ASP A 9 -5.76 -13.36 0.03
CA ASP A 9 -7.22 -13.51 0.10
C ASP A 9 -7.91 -13.46 -1.27
N GLY A 10 -7.18 -13.17 -2.33
CA GLY A 10 -7.71 -13.10 -3.68
C GLY A 10 -7.36 -11.82 -4.43
N VAL A 11 -8.04 -11.58 -5.54
CA VAL A 11 -7.83 -10.42 -6.39
C VAL A 11 -8.57 -9.21 -5.83
N LYS A 12 -7.85 -8.13 -5.56
CA LYS A 12 -8.42 -6.86 -5.09
C LYS A 12 -8.77 -5.91 -6.23
N VAL A 13 -7.91 -5.86 -7.25
CA VAL A 13 -8.13 -5.04 -8.45
C VAL A 13 -7.78 -5.86 -9.68
N ASP A 14 -8.64 -5.81 -10.69
CA ASP A 14 -8.43 -6.41 -12.01
C ASP A 14 -9.15 -5.54 -13.04
N ASN A 15 -8.57 -4.39 -13.33
CA ASN A 15 -9.18 -3.36 -14.17
C ASN A 15 -8.17 -2.67 -15.07
N GLU A 16 -8.68 -1.99 -16.10
CA GLU A 16 -7.91 -0.99 -16.83
C GLU A 16 -7.72 0.25 -15.96
N VAL A 17 -6.48 0.75 -15.89
CA VAL A 17 -6.13 1.94 -15.11
C VAL A 17 -5.19 2.83 -15.92
N TYR A 18 -5.07 4.09 -15.51
CA TYR A 18 -4.18 5.04 -16.18
C TYR A 18 -2.82 5.16 -15.50
N GLU A 19 -2.78 5.22 -14.17
CA GLU A 19 -1.55 5.41 -13.42
C GLU A 19 -1.59 4.63 -12.10
N VAL A 20 -0.45 4.08 -11.72
CA VAL A 20 -0.29 3.43 -10.42
C VAL A 20 0.96 3.97 -9.75
N LEU A 21 0.82 4.49 -8.53
CA LEU A 21 1.94 4.91 -7.68
C LEU A 21 2.27 3.77 -6.73
N ILE A 22 3.53 3.34 -6.74
CA ILE A 22 3.98 2.17 -5.98
C ILE A 22 5.18 2.56 -5.10
N PRO A 23 5.12 2.29 -3.77
CA PRO A 23 6.28 2.51 -2.92
C PRO A 23 7.33 1.41 -3.14
N THR A 24 8.55 1.82 -3.49
CA THR A 24 9.69 0.90 -3.68
C THR A 24 10.83 1.25 -2.73
N PRO A 25 11.86 0.38 -2.61
CA PRO A 25 13.03 0.72 -1.79
C PRO A 25 13.73 2.02 -2.19
N ASP A 26 13.63 2.40 -3.47
CA ASP A 26 14.26 3.63 -4.00
C ASP A 26 13.31 4.83 -4.01
N GLY A 27 12.13 4.69 -3.44
CA GLY A 27 11.10 5.73 -3.40
C GLY A 27 9.85 5.33 -4.16
N VAL A 28 8.88 6.24 -4.23
CA VAL A 28 7.63 6.01 -4.96
C VAL A 28 7.87 6.14 -6.46
N ILE A 29 7.46 5.12 -7.21
CA ILE A 29 7.50 5.16 -8.68
C ILE A 29 6.08 5.31 -9.23
N ALA A 30 5.96 6.02 -10.35
CA ALA A 30 4.71 6.18 -11.08
C ALA A 30 4.76 5.33 -12.36
N ILE A 31 3.82 4.44 -12.51
CA ILE A 31 3.70 3.58 -13.68
C ILE A 31 2.51 4.05 -14.52
N MET A 32 2.77 4.35 -15.78
CA MET A 32 1.77 4.75 -16.78
C MET A 32 1.87 3.85 -18.03
N PRO A 33 0.86 3.86 -18.92
CA PRO A 33 0.89 3.06 -20.14
C PRO A 33 2.16 3.30 -20.96
N GLY A 34 2.77 2.21 -21.45
CA GLY A 34 4.01 2.28 -22.21
C GLY A 34 5.28 2.26 -21.38
N HIS A 35 5.17 2.04 -20.07
CA HIS A 35 6.34 1.95 -19.19
C HIS A 35 7.26 0.77 -19.58
N GLU A 36 8.56 0.95 -19.39
CA GLU A 36 9.52 -0.13 -19.62
C GLU A 36 9.28 -1.32 -18.68
N ARG A 37 9.72 -2.49 -19.11
CA ARG A 37 9.63 -3.70 -18.29
C ARG A 37 10.53 -3.59 -17.08
N ILE A 38 9.95 -3.77 -15.91
CA ILE A 38 10.70 -3.84 -14.66
C ILE A 38 10.10 -4.88 -13.72
N VAL A 39 10.94 -5.46 -12.89
CA VAL A 39 10.54 -6.26 -11.73
C VAL A 39 11.16 -5.59 -10.51
N THR A 40 10.35 -5.25 -9.53
CA THR A 40 10.80 -4.58 -8.31
C THR A 40 10.01 -5.05 -7.10
N LEU A 41 10.47 -4.68 -5.94
CA LEU A 41 9.76 -4.92 -4.69
C LEU A 41 8.88 -3.71 -4.36
N ALA A 42 7.69 -3.97 -3.84
CA ALA A 42 6.92 -2.98 -3.13
C ALA A 42 7.31 -3.04 -1.64
N VAL A 43 7.53 -1.89 -1.04
CA VAL A 43 7.74 -1.79 0.41
C VAL A 43 6.43 -1.43 1.10
N ASN A 44 6.41 -1.49 2.43
CA ASN A 44 5.26 -1.05 3.20
C ASN A 44 4.92 0.41 2.85
N GLY A 45 3.68 0.64 2.47
CA GLY A 45 3.25 1.97 2.06
C GLY A 45 1.90 1.97 1.37
N VAL A 46 1.63 3.06 0.68
CA VAL A 46 0.36 3.28 -0.01
C VAL A 46 0.55 3.05 -1.50
N ILE A 47 -0.23 2.13 -2.07
CA ILE A 47 -0.41 2.02 -3.51
C ILE A 47 -1.60 2.90 -3.88
N SER A 48 -1.39 3.80 -4.84
CA SER A 48 -2.43 4.74 -5.30
C SER A 48 -2.72 4.50 -6.77
N ILE A 49 -4.00 4.42 -7.10
CA ILE A 49 -4.47 4.07 -8.46
C ILE A 49 -5.31 5.21 -9.02
N ARG A 50 -4.93 5.72 -10.18
CA ARG A 50 -5.73 6.64 -10.98
C ARG A 50 -6.38 5.83 -12.10
N HIS A 51 -7.69 5.75 -12.07
CA HIS A 51 -8.43 4.93 -13.03
C HIS A 51 -8.50 5.57 -14.41
N ARG A 52 -8.72 6.88 -14.48
CA ARG A 52 -8.84 7.63 -15.73
C ARG A 52 -7.84 8.77 -15.80
N LYS A 53 -7.37 9.08 -16.99
CA LYS A 53 -6.38 10.15 -17.23
C LYS A 53 -6.75 11.49 -16.58
N ASN A 54 -8.02 11.84 -16.61
CA ASN A 54 -8.51 13.14 -16.14
C ASN A 54 -9.00 13.13 -14.68
N ASP A 55 -8.87 12.01 -13.99
CA ASP A 55 -9.23 11.95 -12.56
C ASP A 55 -8.25 12.81 -11.77
N ALA A 56 -8.78 13.62 -10.85
CA ALA A 56 -7.96 14.44 -9.96
C ALA A 56 -7.28 13.55 -8.88
N ASP A 57 -6.26 14.09 -8.23
CA ASP A 57 -5.52 13.33 -7.20
C ASP A 57 -6.39 12.88 -6.03
N ASP A 58 -7.41 13.66 -5.69
CA ASP A 58 -8.38 13.33 -4.65
C ASP A 58 -9.36 12.21 -5.06
N GLN A 59 -9.39 11.86 -6.35
CA GLN A 59 -10.20 10.77 -6.89
C GLN A 59 -9.44 9.44 -6.99
N MET A 60 -8.15 9.43 -6.68
CA MET A 60 -7.35 8.21 -6.67
C MET A 60 -7.84 7.24 -5.60
N GLU A 61 -7.81 5.96 -5.94
CA GLU A 61 -8.06 4.88 -4.98
C GLU A 61 -6.76 4.51 -4.28
N HIS A 62 -6.82 4.32 -2.97
CA HIS A 62 -5.64 4.04 -2.16
C HIS A 62 -5.75 2.72 -1.41
N PHE A 63 -4.67 1.95 -1.42
CA PHE A 63 -4.53 0.71 -0.66
C PHE A 63 -3.33 0.79 0.29
N ALA A 64 -3.54 0.40 1.54
CA ALA A 64 -2.46 0.13 2.47
C ALA A 64 -1.90 -1.26 2.17
N THR A 65 -0.59 -1.35 1.87
CA THR A 65 0.08 -2.61 1.52
C THR A 65 1.35 -2.81 2.32
N TYR A 66 1.76 -4.06 2.48
CA TYR A 66 2.81 -4.45 3.42
C TYR A 66 3.88 -5.30 2.75
N GLY A 67 4.46 -4.74 1.69
CA GLY A 67 5.49 -5.43 0.94
C GLY A 67 4.93 -6.37 -0.13
N GLY A 68 5.74 -6.66 -1.12
CA GLY A 68 5.37 -7.56 -2.20
C GLY A 68 6.26 -7.45 -3.41
N MET A 69 5.82 -8.06 -4.50
CA MET A 69 6.52 -8.08 -5.78
C MET A 69 5.69 -7.37 -6.84
N VAL A 70 6.36 -6.58 -7.67
CA VAL A 70 5.74 -5.83 -8.76
C VAL A 70 6.40 -6.22 -10.08
N THR A 71 5.58 -6.61 -11.04
CA THR A 71 6.01 -6.89 -12.42
C THR A 71 5.30 -5.94 -13.36
N VAL A 72 6.07 -5.16 -14.10
CA VAL A 72 5.57 -4.14 -15.03
C VAL A 72 5.92 -4.51 -16.46
N SER A 73 4.97 -4.32 -17.36
CA SER A 73 5.17 -4.35 -18.81
C SER A 73 4.51 -3.12 -19.44
N PRO A 74 4.74 -2.83 -20.74
CA PRO A 74 4.12 -1.66 -21.39
C PRO A 74 2.60 -1.64 -21.33
N THR A 75 1.94 -2.79 -21.15
CA THR A 75 0.48 -2.93 -21.20
C THR A 75 -0.15 -3.41 -19.90
N SER A 76 0.67 -3.84 -18.92
CA SER A 76 0.13 -4.43 -17.68
C SER A 76 1.05 -4.25 -16.48
N ILE A 77 0.41 -4.24 -15.30
CA ILE A 77 1.09 -4.29 -14.01
C ILE A 77 0.48 -5.42 -13.21
N ARG A 78 1.33 -6.26 -12.62
CA ARG A 78 0.91 -7.27 -11.65
C ARG A 78 1.60 -6.99 -10.31
N ILE A 79 0.80 -6.84 -9.26
CA ILE A 79 1.28 -6.59 -7.91
C ILE A 79 0.80 -7.74 -7.03
N LEU A 80 1.76 -8.46 -6.43
CA LEU A 80 1.50 -9.55 -5.48
C LEU A 80 1.92 -9.08 -4.10
N VAL A 81 0.97 -8.93 -3.21
CA VAL A 81 1.20 -8.50 -1.82
C VAL A 81 0.49 -9.45 -0.86
N ASP A 82 0.92 -9.51 0.38
CA ASP A 82 0.25 -10.35 1.37
C ASP A 82 -1.14 -9.80 1.69
N GLU A 83 -1.23 -8.50 1.91
CA GLU A 83 -2.47 -7.80 2.23
C GLU A 83 -2.56 -6.46 1.52
N ALA A 84 -3.79 -6.06 1.17
CA ALA A 84 -4.10 -4.74 0.65
C ALA A 84 -5.43 -4.29 1.24
N ASP A 85 -5.40 -3.27 2.07
CA ASP A 85 -6.57 -2.72 2.75
C ASP A 85 -6.97 -1.38 2.13
N THR A 86 -8.24 -1.23 1.80
CA THR A 86 -8.81 0.07 1.42
C THR A 86 -9.10 0.90 2.67
N ALA A 87 -9.38 2.19 2.50
CA ALA A 87 -9.80 3.03 3.62
C ALA A 87 -11.10 2.55 4.28
N ASP A 88 -11.96 1.89 3.50
CA ASP A 88 -13.21 1.32 4.02
C ASP A 88 -12.98 0.09 4.91
N ASP A 89 -11.88 -0.66 4.67
CA ASP A 89 -11.50 -1.81 5.47
C ASP A 89 -10.81 -1.42 6.78
N ILE A 90 -10.43 -0.14 6.93
CA ILE A 90 -9.66 0.36 8.07
C ILE A 90 -10.57 1.12 9.03
N ILE A 91 -10.63 0.62 10.26
CA ILE A 91 -11.27 1.33 11.37
C ILE A 91 -10.19 2.18 12.05
N GLU A 92 -10.23 3.50 11.84
CA GLU A 92 -9.17 4.44 12.24
C GLU A 92 -8.87 4.38 13.73
N GLU A 93 -9.90 4.31 14.58
CA GLU A 93 -9.72 4.23 16.03
C GLU A 93 -9.00 2.95 16.46
N GLU A 94 -9.34 1.82 15.85
CA GLU A 94 -8.67 0.54 16.12
C GLU A 94 -7.23 0.56 15.65
N ALA A 95 -6.96 1.13 14.46
CA ALA A 95 -5.61 1.25 13.93
C ALA A 95 -4.74 2.16 14.80
N ARG A 96 -5.29 3.26 15.30
CA ARG A 96 -4.59 4.18 16.21
C ARG A 96 -4.28 3.50 17.55
N ALA A 97 -5.26 2.81 18.14
CA ALA A 97 -5.07 2.06 19.38
C ALA A 97 -4.02 0.95 19.21
N ALA A 98 -4.03 0.26 18.09
CA ALA A 98 -3.04 -0.78 17.78
C ALA A 98 -1.62 -0.18 17.59
N LEU A 99 -1.52 0.98 16.95
CA LEU A 99 -0.25 1.71 16.83
C LEU A 99 0.31 2.11 18.20
N ASP A 100 -0.53 2.64 19.07
CA ASP A 100 -0.14 3.03 20.43
C ASP A 100 0.35 1.82 21.24
N ARG A 101 -0.35 0.68 21.14
CA ARG A 101 0.08 -0.55 21.81
C ARG A 101 1.42 -1.05 21.27
N ALA A 102 1.62 -1.05 19.96
CA ALA A 102 2.87 -1.47 19.33
C ALA A 102 4.03 -0.56 19.72
N THR A 103 3.80 0.74 19.78
CA THR A 103 4.81 1.73 20.20
C THR A 103 5.23 1.50 21.66
N LYS A 104 4.26 1.28 22.56
CA LYS A 104 4.54 0.97 23.96
C LYS A 104 5.29 -0.36 24.14
N LEU A 105 4.91 -1.37 23.36
CA LEU A 105 5.59 -2.66 23.38
C LEU A 105 7.05 -2.51 22.93
N ARG A 106 7.33 -1.70 21.91
CA ARG A 106 8.69 -1.40 21.45
C ARG A 106 9.57 -0.85 22.56
N GLU A 107 9.03 0.02 23.41
CA GLU A 107 9.78 0.63 24.52
C GLU A 107 10.17 -0.39 25.58
N SER A 108 9.41 -1.46 25.75
CA SER A 108 9.65 -2.50 26.77
C SER A 108 10.45 -3.71 26.27
N VAL A 109 10.73 -3.77 24.96
CA VAL A 109 11.39 -4.92 24.33
C VAL A 109 12.90 -4.88 24.56
N LYS A 110 13.48 -6.03 24.95
CA LYS A 110 14.93 -6.21 25.20
C LYS A 110 15.60 -7.13 24.18
N ASP A 111 14.83 -7.89 23.40
CA ASP A 111 15.31 -8.82 22.39
C ASP A 111 15.22 -8.22 20.99
N LEU A 112 16.27 -8.43 20.18
CA LEU A 112 16.33 -7.91 18.81
C LEU A 112 15.19 -8.46 17.92
N ALA A 113 14.87 -9.75 18.03
CA ALA A 113 13.80 -10.36 17.26
C ALA A 113 12.42 -9.76 17.60
N GLU A 114 12.14 -9.53 18.88
CA GLU A 114 10.92 -8.87 19.34
C GLU A 114 10.88 -7.40 18.93
N LEU A 115 12.03 -6.71 18.94
CA LEU A 115 12.14 -5.33 18.48
C LEU A 115 11.81 -5.19 17.00
N GLU A 116 12.32 -6.08 16.17
CA GLU A 116 12.03 -6.12 14.72
C GLU A 116 10.54 -6.35 14.47
N LYS A 117 9.93 -7.26 15.22
CA LYS A 117 8.50 -7.54 15.14
C LYS A 117 7.66 -6.33 15.56
N ALA A 118 8.03 -5.64 16.64
CA ALA A 118 7.35 -4.44 17.09
C ALA A 118 7.45 -3.31 16.05
N LYS A 119 8.61 -3.12 15.42
CA LYS A 119 8.80 -2.14 14.34
C LYS A 119 7.90 -2.44 13.14
N ALA A 120 7.79 -3.71 12.73
CA ALA A 120 6.92 -4.12 11.64
C ALA A 120 5.45 -3.80 11.92
N GLU A 121 4.98 -4.04 13.16
CA GLU A 121 3.62 -3.70 13.58
C GLU A 121 3.37 -2.19 13.60
N ILE A 122 4.34 -1.40 14.06
CA ILE A 122 4.25 0.07 14.03
C ILE A 122 4.11 0.57 12.59
N ASP A 123 4.95 0.09 11.68
CA ASP A 123 4.91 0.47 10.26
C ASP A 123 3.58 0.11 9.63
N ARG A 124 3.07 -1.10 9.89
CA ARG A 124 1.79 -1.57 9.39
C ARG A 124 0.64 -0.64 9.79
N HIS A 125 0.52 -0.33 11.07
CA HIS A 125 -0.56 0.51 11.58
C HIS A 125 -0.42 1.96 11.14
N ALA A 126 0.81 2.48 11.00
CA ALA A 126 1.07 3.80 10.47
C ALA A 126 0.62 3.93 9.01
N VAL A 127 0.88 2.92 8.16
CA VAL A 127 0.40 2.90 6.77
C VAL A 127 -1.13 2.88 6.72
N ARG A 128 -1.77 2.07 7.55
CA ARG A 128 -3.24 2.01 7.64
C ARG A 128 -3.85 3.36 8.01
N LEU A 129 -3.30 4.04 9.01
CA LEU A 129 -3.74 5.38 9.40
C LEU A 129 -3.56 6.39 8.27
N LYS A 130 -2.48 6.30 7.51
CA LYS A 130 -2.23 7.16 6.35
C LYS A 130 -3.32 7.01 5.30
N VAL A 131 -3.70 5.79 4.95
CA VAL A 131 -4.78 5.50 4.00
C VAL A 131 -6.12 6.03 4.51
N ALA A 132 -6.45 5.81 5.78
CA ALA A 132 -7.67 6.35 6.39
C ALA A 132 -7.71 7.89 6.35
N GLY A 133 -6.57 8.54 6.57
CA GLY A 133 -6.44 10.00 6.47
C GLY A 133 -6.64 10.54 5.05
N LEU A 134 -6.19 9.81 4.02
CA LEU A 134 -6.41 10.17 2.61
C LEU A 134 -7.91 10.14 2.26
N ARG A 135 -8.63 9.17 2.79
CA ARG A 135 -10.09 9.11 2.61
C ARG A 135 -10.80 10.33 3.21
N ARG A 136 -10.39 10.79 4.40
CA ARG A 136 -10.99 11.98 5.01
C ARG A 136 -10.80 13.24 4.17
N ARG A 137 -9.64 13.39 3.53
CA ARG A 137 -9.36 14.53 2.66
C ARG A 137 -10.23 14.53 1.40
N ARG A 138 -10.65 13.35 0.96
CA ARG A 138 -11.53 13.18 -0.20
C ARG A 138 -12.98 13.63 0.05
N ARG A 139 -13.38 13.69 1.30
CA ARG A 139 -14.69 14.17 1.72
C ARG A 139 -14.66 15.68 2.00
#